data_a66efa188a819700d583e826a6e24d12
#
_entry.id   a66efa188a819700d583e826a6e24d12
#
_cell.length_a   1.000
_cell.length_b   1.000
_cell.length_c   1.000
_cell.angle_alpha   90.00
_cell.angle_beta   90.00
_cell.angle_gamma   90.00
#
_symmetry.space_group_name_H-M   'P 1'
#
loop_
_entity.id
_entity.type
_entity.pdbx_description
1 polymer ?
#
loop_
_entity_poly.entity_id
_entity_poly.type
_entity_poly.pdbx_seq_one_letter_code
_entity_poly.pdbx_strand_id
1 'polypeptide(L)'
;LKKSKFISSIVIGFLTLGLLAGCGAQSTNKATSNDQKWELKAGHVAASSHPMNTELITMAKQIEEKTKGRVKISVFPEATLGGEREMLEGAKLGTMDIVLATTAVTGNFDPKMKIFDLPFLFKDREQAIKVLDGPIGQQLLDGMSSQGLVGLSFWENGFRNLTNSKRPIEKPADIKGLKIRTMENPIHLDAWKALGASPTPMAFAEVFTALQQGTIDGQENPLAIISTSRLYEVQKYVALTKHNYSPMVLIISKKVWDAFPDDIKAIFKEQAMSNAKVERQMLKEADEKYIADMKKFGTVITTPDTTPFREMVKPVYDKYSKDIGEDIIKQILDTK
;
A
#
# COMPACT_ATOMS: atom_id res chain seq x y z
N LEU A 1 -41.52 48.02 32.02
CA LEU A 1 -42.93 48.46 31.94
C LEU A 1 -43.49 48.01 30.57
N LYS A 2 -44.39 47.21 30.42
CA LYS A 2 -45.81 47.04 30.48
C LYS A 2 -46.21 45.64 30.02
N LYS A 3 -46.98 44.99 30.83
CA LYS A 3 -47.76 43.77 30.60
C LYS A 3 -48.89 44.06 29.61
N SER A 4 -49.28 43.09 28.79
CA SER A 4 -50.67 42.91 28.43
C SER A 4 -50.95 41.44 28.14
N LYS A 5 -51.93 40.95 28.88
CA LYS A 5 -52.63 39.65 28.78
C LYS A 5 -53.80 39.79 27.80
N PHE A 6 -54.26 38.67 27.30
CA PHE A 6 -55.72 38.31 27.21
C PHE A 6 -55.91 37.44 25.96
N ILE A 7 -56.67 36.44 25.84
CA ILE A 7 -57.64 35.58 26.48
C ILE A 7 -58.07 34.54 25.46
N SER A 8 -58.24 33.35 25.96
CA SER A 8 -58.99 32.17 25.49
C SER A 8 -60.16 32.39 24.51
N SER A 9 -60.37 31.42 23.62
CA SER A 9 -61.73 30.88 23.38
C SER A 9 -61.67 29.45 22.85
N ILE A 10 -62.29 28.57 23.62
CA ILE A 10 -62.63 27.18 23.38
C ILE A 10 -63.84 27.16 22.44
N VAL A 11 -63.82 26.30 21.43
CA VAL A 11 -65.04 25.79 20.78
C VAL A 11 -64.90 24.27 20.62
N ILE A 12 -65.76 23.59 21.32
CA ILE A 12 -66.06 22.15 21.30
C ILE A 12 -67.08 21.93 20.17
N GLY A 13 -66.84 20.92 19.34
CA GLY A 13 -67.80 20.50 18.32
C GLY A 13 -67.61 19.04 17.88
N PHE A 14 -68.50 18.26 18.27
CA PHE A 14 -68.87 16.85 18.24
C PHE A 14 -68.53 16.03 16.96
N LEU A 15 -68.05 14.81 17.22
CA LEU A 15 -68.35 13.46 16.70
C LEU A 15 -68.97 13.30 15.29
N THR A 16 -68.28 12.53 14.43
CA THR A 16 -68.96 11.41 13.70
C THR A 16 -67.97 10.26 13.46
N LEU A 17 -68.31 9.06 13.93
CA LEU A 17 -67.72 7.75 13.67
C LEU A 17 -67.85 7.40 12.16
N GLY A 18 -66.76 7.00 11.54
CA GLY A 18 -66.77 6.36 10.22
C GLY A 18 -65.70 5.28 10.19
N LEU A 19 -66.05 4.06 10.61
CA LEU A 19 -65.30 2.84 10.39
C LEU A 19 -65.32 2.48 8.93
N LEU A 20 -64.15 2.54 8.27
CA LEU A 20 -63.89 1.86 7.01
C LEU A 20 -62.56 1.17 7.15
N ALA A 21 -62.63 -0.15 7.36
CA ALA A 21 -61.52 -1.07 7.29
C ALA A 21 -61.01 -1.11 5.86
N GLY A 22 -59.85 -0.44 5.63
CA GLY A 22 -59.04 -0.59 4.42
C GLY A 22 -57.78 -1.35 4.78
N CYS A 23 -57.73 -2.65 4.55
CA CYS A 23 -56.50 -3.39 4.48
C CYS A 23 -55.65 -2.86 3.29
N GLY A 24 -54.89 -1.82 3.55
CA GLY A 24 -53.79 -1.42 2.69
C GLY A 24 -52.58 -2.27 3.06
N ALA A 25 -52.30 -3.33 2.31
CA ALA A 25 -51.01 -3.99 2.33
C ALA A 25 -49.95 -2.92 2.07
N GLN A 26 -49.28 -2.47 3.11
CA GLN A 26 -48.07 -1.68 3.01
C GLN A 26 -47.00 -2.59 2.41
N SER A 27 -46.91 -2.61 1.08
CA SER A 27 -45.72 -3.10 0.37
C SER A 27 -44.56 -2.30 0.92
N THR A 28 -43.87 -2.84 1.90
CA THR A 28 -42.50 -2.46 2.18
C THR A 28 -41.73 -2.83 0.92
N ASN A 29 -41.61 -1.89 0.00
CA ASN A 29 -40.57 -1.92 -1.01
C ASN A 29 -39.27 -2.01 -0.24
N LYS A 30 -38.77 -3.24 0.00
CA LYS A 30 -37.37 -3.47 0.18
C LYS A 30 -36.74 -2.86 -1.05
N ALA A 31 -36.16 -1.65 -0.93
CA ALA A 31 -35.28 -1.11 -1.94
C ALA A 31 -34.33 -2.29 -2.29
N THR A 32 -34.46 -2.77 -3.50
CA THR A 32 -33.59 -3.82 -3.99
C THR A 32 -32.19 -3.26 -3.90
N SER A 33 -31.26 -4.00 -3.31
CA SER A 33 -29.84 -3.66 -3.07
C SER A 33 -29.08 -3.21 -4.34
N ASN A 34 -29.78 -3.09 -5.45
CA ASN A 34 -29.26 -2.80 -6.78
C ASN A 34 -29.08 -1.30 -7.09
N ASP A 35 -29.64 -0.38 -6.29
CA ASP A 35 -29.62 1.07 -6.57
C ASP A 35 -28.58 1.82 -5.71
N GLN A 36 -27.96 1.17 -4.74
CA GLN A 36 -26.97 1.80 -3.89
C GLN A 36 -25.68 2.09 -4.69
N LYS A 37 -25.21 3.35 -4.60
CA LYS A 37 -23.99 3.82 -5.25
C LYS A 37 -22.92 4.11 -4.21
N TRP A 38 -21.67 3.88 -4.61
CA TRP A 38 -20.48 4.15 -3.80
C TRP A 38 -19.50 5.02 -4.60
N GLU A 39 -19.13 6.15 -4.04
CA GLU A 39 -18.04 6.99 -4.51
C GLU A 39 -16.87 6.84 -3.57
N LEU A 40 -15.77 6.24 -4.04
CA LEU A 40 -14.64 5.86 -3.24
C LEU A 40 -13.38 6.61 -3.65
N LYS A 41 -12.47 6.78 -2.69
CA LYS A 41 -11.14 7.35 -2.90
C LYS A 41 -10.09 6.26 -2.74
N ALA A 42 -9.18 6.15 -3.70
CA ALA A 42 -8.02 5.28 -3.65
C ALA A 42 -6.75 6.12 -3.63
N GLY A 43 -5.86 5.91 -2.66
CA GLY A 43 -4.63 6.69 -2.53
C GLY A 43 -3.38 5.83 -2.54
N HIS A 44 -2.28 6.41 -3.05
CA HIS A 44 -0.93 5.88 -2.97
C HIS A 44 0.12 6.99 -3.04
N VAL A 45 1.39 6.67 -2.74
CA VAL A 45 2.46 7.68 -2.63
C VAL A 45 3.36 7.77 -3.87
N ALA A 46 3.24 6.83 -4.82
CA ALA A 46 4.08 6.83 -6.02
C ALA A 46 3.67 7.93 -7.02
N ALA A 47 4.60 8.28 -7.90
CA ALA A 47 4.37 9.26 -8.96
C ALA A 47 3.23 8.83 -9.89
N SER A 48 2.54 9.81 -10.48
CA SER A 48 1.44 9.59 -11.43
C SER A 48 1.87 8.82 -12.69
N SER A 49 3.15 8.84 -13.04
CA SER A 49 3.74 8.07 -14.15
C SER A 49 4.12 6.63 -13.80
N HIS A 50 3.99 6.21 -12.53
CA HIS A 50 4.34 4.85 -12.11
C HIS A 50 3.30 3.83 -12.60
N PRO A 51 3.71 2.61 -13.05
CA PRO A 51 2.79 1.56 -13.49
C PRO A 51 1.65 1.27 -12.53
N MET A 52 1.91 1.27 -11.20
CA MET A 52 0.83 1.05 -10.22
C MET A 52 -0.30 2.09 -10.30
N ASN A 53 0.01 3.35 -10.62
CA ASN A 53 -1.02 4.38 -10.82
C ASN A 53 -1.85 4.09 -12.06
N THR A 54 -1.20 3.75 -13.17
CA THR A 54 -1.87 3.40 -14.43
C THR A 54 -2.84 2.24 -14.23
N GLU A 55 -2.38 1.17 -13.57
CA GLU A 55 -3.20 -0.01 -13.36
C GLU A 55 -4.28 0.19 -12.29
N LEU A 56 -4.03 1.00 -11.26
CA LEU A 56 -5.07 1.34 -10.29
C LEU A 56 -6.21 2.16 -10.93
N ILE A 57 -5.89 3.08 -11.85
CA ILE A 57 -6.88 3.80 -12.65
C ILE A 57 -7.63 2.84 -13.59
N THR A 58 -6.92 1.90 -14.23
CA THR A 58 -7.52 0.86 -15.08
C THR A 58 -8.49 -0.01 -14.28
N MET A 59 -8.07 -0.48 -13.10
CA MET A 59 -8.90 -1.24 -12.19
C MET A 59 -10.16 -0.46 -11.77
N ALA A 60 -10.01 0.82 -11.45
CA ALA A 60 -11.12 1.69 -11.08
C ALA A 60 -12.19 1.77 -12.19
N LYS A 61 -11.78 1.96 -13.44
CA LYS A 61 -12.66 1.96 -14.61
C LYS A 61 -13.35 0.61 -14.83
N GLN A 62 -12.60 -0.49 -14.74
CA GLN A 62 -13.14 -1.84 -14.90
C GLN A 62 -14.18 -2.17 -13.81
N ILE A 63 -13.96 -1.74 -12.57
CA ILE A 63 -14.93 -1.88 -11.48
C ILE A 63 -16.19 -1.04 -11.77
N GLU A 64 -16.05 0.20 -12.22
CA GLU A 64 -17.18 1.04 -12.60
C GLU A 64 -18.03 0.39 -13.71
N GLU A 65 -17.40 -0.10 -14.77
CA GLU A 65 -18.06 -0.79 -15.87
C GLU A 65 -18.77 -2.07 -15.41
N LYS A 66 -18.06 -2.97 -14.71
CA LYS A 66 -18.60 -4.27 -14.25
C LYS A 66 -19.73 -4.08 -13.22
N THR A 67 -19.69 -3.02 -12.42
CA THR A 67 -20.75 -2.68 -11.46
C THR A 67 -21.88 -1.85 -12.10
N LYS A 68 -21.80 -1.57 -13.40
CA LYS A 68 -22.77 -0.73 -14.12
C LYS A 68 -22.94 0.66 -13.48
N GLY A 69 -21.83 1.26 -13.07
CA GLY A 69 -21.78 2.57 -12.43
C GLY A 69 -22.24 2.61 -10.97
N ARG A 70 -22.43 1.46 -10.32
CA ARG A 70 -22.73 1.45 -8.87
C ARG A 70 -21.54 1.84 -8.02
N VAL A 71 -20.31 1.52 -8.46
CA VAL A 71 -19.08 1.90 -7.76
C VAL A 71 -18.24 2.77 -8.67
N LYS A 72 -17.86 3.95 -8.16
CA LYS A 72 -16.92 4.86 -8.80
C LYS A 72 -15.73 5.08 -7.88
N ILE A 73 -14.51 4.96 -8.40
CA ILE A 73 -13.27 5.11 -7.63
C ILE A 73 -12.47 6.26 -8.25
N SER A 74 -12.14 7.25 -7.42
CA SER A 74 -11.20 8.33 -7.77
C SER A 74 -9.81 7.98 -7.21
N VAL A 75 -8.79 7.98 -8.09
CA VAL A 75 -7.41 7.64 -7.71
C VAL A 75 -6.61 8.90 -7.45
N PHE A 76 -5.87 8.93 -6.34
CA PHE A 76 -5.06 10.04 -5.85
C PHE A 76 -3.61 9.59 -5.65
N PRO A 77 -2.71 9.85 -6.60
CA PRO A 77 -1.29 9.56 -6.51
C PRO A 77 -0.52 10.59 -5.67
N GLU A 78 0.81 10.39 -5.56
CA GLU A 78 1.79 11.38 -5.06
C GLU A 78 1.50 11.85 -3.63
N ALA A 79 1.01 10.94 -2.77
CA ALA A 79 0.66 11.26 -1.39
C ALA A 79 -0.37 12.42 -1.25
N THR A 80 -1.20 12.68 -2.27
CA THR A 80 -2.22 13.75 -2.26
C THR A 80 -3.19 13.63 -1.09
N LEU A 81 -3.45 12.39 -0.61
CA LEU A 81 -4.32 12.11 0.54
C LEU A 81 -3.53 11.84 1.83
N GLY A 82 -2.24 12.16 1.88
CA GLY A 82 -1.32 11.86 2.98
C GLY A 82 -0.33 10.75 2.65
N GLY A 83 0.61 10.49 3.57
CA GLY A 83 1.54 9.37 3.47
C GLY A 83 0.85 8.01 3.68
N GLU A 84 1.61 6.91 3.49
CA GLU A 84 1.03 5.56 3.66
C GLU A 84 0.46 5.34 5.06
N ARG A 85 1.13 5.83 6.10
CA ARG A 85 0.68 5.71 7.49
C ARG A 85 -0.67 6.39 7.70
N GLU A 86 -0.78 7.68 7.32
CA GLU A 86 -2.01 8.47 7.48
C GLU A 86 -3.18 7.84 6.70
N MET A 87 -2.92 7.38 5.48
CA MET A 87 -3.94 6.71 4.67
C MET A 87 -4.40 5.38 5.29
N LEU A 88 -3.48 4.57 5.84
CA LEU A 88 -3.81 3.32 6.53
C LEU A 88 -4.56 3.56 7.84
N GLU A 89 -4.20 4.56 8.63
CA GLU A 89 -4.94 5.00 9.80
C GLU A 89 -6.37 5.43 9.41
N GLY A 90 -6.48 6.22 8.34
CA GLY A 90 -7.77 6.62 7.78
C GLY A 90 -8.62 5.43 7.32
N ALA A 91 -8.03 4.43 6.65
CA ALA A 91 -8.73 3.23 6.22
C ALA A 91 -9.23 2.40 7.41
N LYS A 92 -8.41 2.25 8.45
CA LYS A 92 -8.81 1.58 9.69
C LYS A 92 -9.97 2.28 10.39
N LEU A 93 -9.99 3.60 10.39
CA LEU A 93 -11.07 4.43 10.97
C LEU A 93 -12.28 4.57 10.03
N GLY A 94 -12.15 4.23 8.75
CA GLY A 94 -13.20 4.36 7.73
C GLY A 94 -13.37 5.79 7.19
N THR A 95 -12.33 6.61 7.25
CA THR A 95 -12.26 7.94 6.63
C THR A 95 -11.50 7.94 5.31
N MET A 96 -10.81 6.86 5.00
CA MET A 96 -10.18 6.53 3.72
C MET A 96 -10.72 5.20 3.22
N ASP A 97 -10.99 5.07 1.92
CA ASP A 97 -11.67 3.90 1.38
C ASP A 97 -10.68 2.82 0.91
N ILE A 98 -9.75 3.18 0.02
CA ILE A 98 -8.81 2.24 -0.61
C ILE A 98 -7.39 2.81 -0.52
N VAL A 99 -6.44 1.98 -0.13
CA VAL A 99 -5.01 2.34 -0.05
C VAL A 99 -4.18 1.28 -0.76
N LEU A 100 -3.26 1.71 -1.61
CA LEU A 100 -2.20 0.85 -2.11
C LEU A 100 -0.91 1.23 -1.35
N ALA A 101 -0.50 0.40 -0.40
CA ALA A 101 0.60 0.68 0.53
C ALA A 101 1.63 -0.45 0.58
N THR A 102 2.87 -0.12 0.92
CA THR A 102 3.95 -1.09 1.13
C THR A 102 3.64 -2.00 2.32
N THR A 103 4.03 -3.27 2.23
CA THR A 103 3.97 -4.20 3.36
C THR A 103 4.77 -3.69 4.56
N ALA A 104 5.84 -2.96 4.31
CA ALA A 104 6.69 -2.38 5.34
C ALA A 104 5.95 -1.42 6.28
N VAL A 105 5.14 -0.51 5.73
CA VAL A 105 4.32 0.41 6.55
C VAL A 105 3.08 -0.32 7.07
N THR A 106 2.47 -1.18 6.26
CA THR A 106 1.33 -2.02 6.66
C THR A 106 1.67 -2.92 7.85
N GLY A 107 2.92 -3.38 7.98
CA GLY A 107 3.42 -4.16 9.12
C GLY A 107 3.33 -3.47 10.48
N ASN A 108 3.12 -2.14 10.52
CA ASN A 108 2.85 -1.42 11.76
C ASN A 108 1.38 -1.54 12.20
N PHE A 109 0.49 -1.96 11.29
CA PHE A 109 -0.93 -2.19 11.53
C PHE A 109 -1.24 -3.68 11.67
N ASP A 110 -0.61 -4.52 10.85
CA ASP A 110 -0.64 -5.98 10.94
C ASP A 110 0.79 -6.53 11.02
N PRO A 111 1.26 -6.91 12.23
CA PRO A 111 2.64 -7.37 12.43
C PRO A 111 3.07 -8.57 11.57
N LYS A 112 2.12 -9.38 11.09
CA LYS A 112 2.41 -10.53 10.22
C LYS A 112 3.00 -10.11 8.86
N MET A 113 2.63 -8.91 8.37
CA MET A 113 3.17 -8.36 7.13
C MET A 113 4.68 -8.09 7.19
N LYS A 114 5.25 -7.96 8.39
CA LYS A 114 6.70 -7.75 8.60
C LYS A 114 7.57 -8.88 8.07
N ILE A 115 7.00 -10.05 7.78
CA ILE A 115 7.76 -11.17 7.18
C ILE A 115 8.44 -10.76 5.88
N PHE A 116 7.79 -9.93 5.06
CA PHE A 116 8.32 -9.47 3.77
C PHE A 116 9.45 -8.44 3.91
N ASP A 117 9.69 -7.93 5.12
CA ASP A 117 10.74 -6.94 5.39
C ASP A 117 12.08 -7.58 5.75
N LEU A 118 12.11 -8.91 5.96
CA LEU A 118 13.36 -9.63 6.19
C LEU A 118 14.29 -9.46 4.98
N PRO A 119 15.54 -9.00 5.19
CA PRO A 119 16.44 -8.72 4.08
C PRO A 119 16.80 -10.00 3.32
N PHE A 120 16.78 -9.93 2.00
CA PHE A 120 17.09 -11.05 1.10
C PHE A 120 16.19 -12.28 1.27
N LEU A 121 14.98 -12.15 1.78
CA LEU A 121 14.03 -13.26 1.95
C LEU A 121 13.74 -13.98 0.63
N PHE A 122 13.50 -13.21 -0.43
CA PHE A 122 13.23 -13.75 -1.76
C PHE A 122 14.51 -13.79 -2.61
N LYS A 123 14.69 -14.87 -3.34
CA LYS A 123 15.81 -15.03 -4.29
C LYS A 123 15.58 -14.27 -5.61
N ASP A 124 14.32 -14.28 -6.06
CA ASP A 124 13.90 -13.65 -7.33
C ASP A 124 12.41 -13.26 -7.30
N ARG A 125 11.98 -12.53 -8.34
CA ARG A 125 10.58 -12.07 -8.51
C ARG A 125 9.60 -13.25 -8.63
N GLU A 126 10.00 -14.33 -9.28
CA GLU A 126 9.13 -15.48 -9.54
C GLU A 126 8.77 -16.19 -8.22
N GLN A 127 9.75 -16.43 -7.36
CA GLN A 127 9.51 -16.96 -6.02
C GLN A 127 8.60 -16.03 -5.21
N ALA A 128 8.87 -14.72 -5.25
CA ALA A 128 8.05 -13.74 -4.53
C ALA A 128 6.59 -13.79 -4.98
N ILE A 129 6.34 -13.75 -6.28
CA ILE A 129 4.98 -13.83 -6.85
C ILE A 129 4.30 -15.14 -6.46
N LYS A 130 5.01 -16.27 -6.51
CA LYS A 130 4.45 -17.57 -6.13
C LYS A 130 4.03 -17.63 -4.67
N VAL A 131 4.79 -17.02 -3.76
CA VAL A 131 4.44 -16.90 -2.34
C VAL A 131 3.26 -15.97 -2.13
N LEU A 132 3.29 -14.78 -2.76
CA LEU A 132 2.29 -13.74 -2.58
C LEU A 132 0.91 -14.13 -3.15
N ASP A 133 0.88 -14.82 -4.29
CA ASP A 133 -0.36 -15.29 -4.92
C ASP A 133 -0.79 -16.68 -4.40
N GLY A 134 0.04 -17.30 -3.56
CA GLY A 134 -0.19 -18.62 -2.98
C GLY A 134 -0.89 -18.60 -1.62
N PRO A 135 -0.99 -19.76 -0.97
CA PRO A 135 -1.66 -19.91 0.32
C PRO A 135 -1.09 -19.01 1.42
N ILE A 136 0.22 -18.78 1.43
CA ILE A 136 0.88 -17.90 2.42
C ILE A 136 0.39 -16.47 2.25
N GLY A 137 0.40 -15.95 1.02
CA GLY A 137 -0.10 -14.61 0.75
C GLY A 137 -1.58 -14.47 1.10
N GLN A 138 -2.41 -15.44 0.71
CA GLN A 138 -3.84 -15.41 1.02
C GLN A 138 -4.09 -15.41 2.54
N GLN A 139 -3.37 -16.24 3.30
CA GLN A 139 -3.48 -16.26 4.77
C GLN A 139 -3.16 -14.91 5.40
N LEU A 140 -2.14 -14.19 4.86
CA LEU A 140 -1.76 -12.88 5.36
C LEU A 140 -2.81 -11.82 5.02
N LEU A 141 -3.37 -11.83 3.80
CA LEU A 141 -4.45 -10.92 3.40
C LEU A 141 -5.71 -11.12 4.25
N ASP A 142 -6.12 -12.38 4.48
CA ASP A 142 -7.30 -12.71 5.28
C ASP A 142 -7.15 -12.25 6.74
N GLY A 143 -5.93 -12.32 7.29
CA GLY A 143 -5.61 -11.89 8.65
C GLY A 143 -5.85 -10.41 8.92
N MET A 144 -5.73 -9.56 7.91
CA MET A 144 -5.86 -8.10 8.03
C MET A 144 -7.25 -7.66 8.51
N SER A 145 -8.28 -8.47 8.29
CA SER A 145 -9.66 -8.14 8.66
C SER A 145 -9.82 -7.93 10.18
N SER A 146 -9.00 -8.59 10.99
CA SER A 146 -8.95 -8.41 12.45
C SER A 146 -8.45 -7.01 12.86
N GLN A 147 -7.77 -6.31 11.97
CA GLN A 147 -7.22 -4.96 12.18
C GLN A 147 -8.12 -3.85 11.62
N GLY A 148 -9.31 -4.18 11.11
CA GLY A 148 -10.23 -3.22 10.49
C GLY A 148 -9.87 -2.88 9.03
N LEU A 149 -9.00 -3.69 8.42
CA LEU A 149 -8.53 -3.55 7.04
C LEU A 149 -8.83 -4.84 6.27
N VAL A 150 -9.11 -4.75 4.98
CA VAL A 150 -9.28 -5.92 4.11
C VAL A 150 -8.25 -5.87 3.01
N GLY A 151 -7.31 -6.82 3.03
CA GLY A 151 -6.35 -7.02 1.94
C GLY A 151 -7.02 -7.71 0.75
N LEU A 152 -6.91 -7.11 -0.42
CA LEU A 152 -7.53 -7.63 -1.65
C LEU A 152 -6.54 -8.43 -2.49
N SER A 153 -5.34 -7.93 -2.65
CA SER A 153 -4.27 -8.57 -3.42
C SER A 153 -2.91 -7.94 -3.10
N PHE A 154 -1.84 -8.69 -3.39
CA PHE A 154 -0.51 -8.12 -3.42
C PHE A 154 -0.19 -7.58 -4.81
N TRP A 155 0.37 -6.38 -4.85
CA TRP A 155 0.95 -5.71 -6.01
C TRP A 155 2.46 -5.66 -5.85
N GLU A 156 3.16 -5.19 -6.84
CA GLU A 156 4.62 -5.09 -6.77
C GLU A 156 5.08 -3.64 -6.58
N ASN A 157 5.97 -3.43 -5.62
CA ASN A 157 6.87 -2.29 -5.64
C ASN A 157 8.18 -2.71 -6.32
N GLY A 158 8.69 -3.89 -6.00
CA GLY A 158 9.82 -4.54 -6.62
C GLY A 158 11.04 -4.72 -5.73
N PHE A 159 12.14 -5.22 -6.31
CA PHE A 159 13.42 -5.33 -5.61
C PHE A 159 14.04 -3.96 -5.34
N ARG A 160 14.32 -3.70 -4.08
CA ARG A 160 14.88 -2.44 -3.60
C ARG A 160 16.39 -2.38 -3.79
N ASN A 161 16.87 -1.23 -4.22
CA ASN A 161 18.25 -0.93 -4.53
C ASN A 161 18.69 0.33 -3.80
N LEU A 162 19.96 0.39 -3.38
CA LEU A 162 20.49 1.54 -2.66
C LEU A 162 20.87 2.66 -3.63
N THR A 163 20.48 3.90 -3.31
CA THR A 163 21.02 5.09 -3.97
C THR A 163 21.75 5.99 -2.97
N ASN A 164 22.76 6.74 -3.43
CA ASN A 164 23.41 7.75 -2.61
C ASN A 164 24.12 8.82 -3.45
N SER A 165 24.42 9.95 -2.82
CA SER A 165 25.12 11.08 -3.46
C SER A 165 26.64 11.07 -3.27
N LYS A 166 27.20 10.15 -2.47
CA LYS A 166 28.58 10.21 -1.97
C LYS A 166 29.58 9.39 -2.78
N ARG A 167 29.29 8.10 -3.02
CA ARG A 167 30.24 7.14 -3.61
C ARG A 167 29.55 5.92 -4.20
N PRO A 168 30.20 5.23 -5.17
CA PRO A 168 29.72 3.92 -5.60
C PRO A 168 29.77 2.94 -4.44
N ILE A 169 28.85 1.96 -4.44
CA ILE A 169 28.79 0.90 -3.45
C ILE A 169 29.08 -0.42 -4.17
N GLU A 170 30.19 -1.06 -3.80
CA GLU A 170 30.63 -2.36 -4.33
C GLU A 170 30.70 -3.42 -3.24
N LYS A 171 30.81 -3.02 -1.97
CA LYS A 171 30.89 -3.89 -0.77
C LYS A 171 30.24 -3.21 0.44
N PRO A 172 29.89 -3.98 1.49
CA PRO A 172 29.24 -3.40 2.68
C PRO A 172 30.05 -2.28 3.34
N ALA A 173 31.38 -2.34 3.32
CA ALA A 173 32.23 -1.29 3.89
C ALA A 173 31.99 0.10 3.27
N ASP A 174 31.53 0.14 2.03
CA ASP A 174 31.22 1.40 1.34
C ASP A 174 29.95 2.09 1.85
N ILE A 175 29.09 1.34 2.59
CA ILE A 175 27.89 1.86 3.22
C ILE A 175 28.19 2.58 4.53
N LYS A 176 29.32 2.24 5.18
CA LYS A 176 29.64 2.71 6.52
C LYS A 176 29.51 4.21 6.66
N GLY A 177 28.70 4.66 7.63
CA GLY A 177 28.50 6.04 8.00
C GLY A 177 27.55 6.83 7.09
N LEU A 178 27.01 6.24 6.00
CA LEU A 178 26.02 6.90 5.17
C LEU A 178 24.71 7.08 5.95
N LYS A 179 24.14 8.26 5.89
CA LYS A 179 22.80 8.56 6.37
C LYS A 179 21.79 8.08 5.34
N ILE A 180 21.19 6.93 5.59
CA ILE A 180 20.26 6.30 4.64
C ILE A 180 18.83 6.45 5.15
N ARG A 181 17.97 7.05 4.36
CA ARG A 181 16.53 7.03 4.63
C ARG A 181 15.99 5.63 4.41
N THR A 182 15.17 5.19 5.35
CA THR A 182 14.39 3.95 5.25
C THR A 182 12.90 4.24 5.38
N MET A 183 12.07 3.25 5.04
CA MET A 183 10.67 3.26 5.46
C MET A 183 10.57 3.19 7.00
N GLU A 184 9.42 3.55 7.55
CA GLU A 184 9.12 3.53 8.99
C GLU A 184 8.89 2.08 9.47
N ASN A 185 9.97 1.29 9.45
CA ASN A 185 9.95 -0.13 9.77
C ASN A 185 11.19 -0.53 10.58
N PRO A 186 11.04 -1.18 11.74
CA PRO A 186 12.17 -1.52 12.62
C PRO A 186 13.13 -2.54 11.99
N ILE A 187 12.64 -3.45 11.14
CA ILE A 187 13.49 -4.44 10.47
C ILE A 187 14.42 -3.76 9.48
N HIS A 188 13.89 -2.80 8.69
CA HIS A 188 14.72 -2.01 7.77
C HIS A 188 15.78 -1.18 8.52
N LEU A 189 15.40 -0.55 9.66
CA LEU A 189 16.36 0.18 10.49
C LEU A 189 17.49 -0.73 10.97
N ASP A 190 17.18 -1.90 11.49
CA ASP A 190 18.17 -2.82 12.01
C ASP A 190 19.04 -3.43 10.89
N ALA A 191 18.46 -3.73 9.72
CA ALA A 191 19.22 -4.22 8.57
C ALA A 191 20.27 -3.18 8.11
N TRP A 192 19.88 -1.91 7.98
CA TRP A 192 20.82 -0.86 7.57
C TRP A 192 21.85 -0.53 8.65
N LYS A 193 21.50 -0.62 9.95
CA LYS A 193 22.49 -0.55 11.05
C LYS A 193 23.48 -1.69 10.99
N ALA A 194 23.03 -2.92 10.74
CA ALA A 194 23.92 -4.07 10.60
C ALA A 194 24.90 -3.90 9.44
N LEU A 195 24.50 -3.24 8.36
CA LEU A 195 25.37 -2.88 7.23
C LEU A 195 26.28 -1.68 7.52
N GLY A 196 26.19 -1.06 8.70
CA GLY A 196 27.05 0.05 9.11
C GLY A 196 26.55 1.44 8.71
N ALA A 197 25.34 1.57 8.17
CA ALA A 197 24.71 2.86 7.88
C ALA A 197 24.17 3.55 9.14
N SER A 198 23.79 4.81 8.98
CA SER A 198 22.98 5.59 9.94
C SER A 198 21.58 5.75 9.37
N PRO A 199 20.67 4.76 9.58
CA PRO A 199 19.33 4.81 8.99
C PRO A 199 18.44 5.81 9.71
N THR A 200 17.62 6.53 8.93
CA THR A 200 16.63 7.51 9.40
C THR A 200 15.27 7.16 8.80
N PRO A 201 14.25 6.80 9.61
CA PRO A 201 12.91 6.56 9.11
C PRO A 201 12.25 7.88 8.69
N MET A 202 11.55 7.87 7.55
CA MET A 202 10.92 9.07 6.99
C MET A 202 9.82 8.69 6.02
N ALA A 203 8.70 9.42 6.00
CA ALA A 203 7.66 9.27 5.00
C ALA A 203 8.21 9.54 3.57
N PHE A 204 7.64 8.85 2.57
CA PHE A 204 8.20 8.93 1.20
C PHE A 204 8.12 10.34 0.60
N ALA A 205 7.05 11.09 0.90
CA ALA A 205 6.87 12.45 0.39
C ALA A 205 8.00 13.43 0.80
N GLU A 206 8.73 13.15 1.86
CA GLU A 206 9.82 14.01 2.37
C GLU A 206 11.18 13.68 1.73
N VAL A 207 11.30 12.51 1.09
CA VAL A 207 12.60 11.93 0.68
C VAL A 207 13.32 12.79 -0.34
N PHE A 208 12.65 13.24 -1.40
CA PHE A 208 13.30 14.04 -2.45
C PHE A 208 13.91 15.32 -1.88
N THR A 209 13.16 16.03 -1.06
CA THR A 209 13.62 17.27 -0.41
C THR A 209 14.78 17.02 0.56
N ALA A 210 14.70 15.95 1.36
CA ALA A 210 15.77 15.59 2.29
C ALA A 210 17.08 15.22 1.56
N LEU A 211 17.00 14.51 0.42
CA LEU A 211 18.13 14.20 -0.44
C LEU A 211 18.72 15.46 -1.08
N GLN A 212 17.87 16.33 -1.61
CA GLN A 212 18.27 17.58 -2.25
C GLN A 212 18.99 18.53 -1.28
N GLN A 213 18.51 18.58 -0.04
CA GLN A 213 19.11 19.39 1.02
C GLN A 213 20.33 18.73 1.67
N GLY A 214 20.64 17.46 1.36
CA GLY A 214 21.75 16.73 1.96
C GLY A 214 21.55 16.35 3.43
N THR A 215 20.33 16.42 3.95
CA THR A 215 19.98 15.96 5.31
C THR A 215 20.21 14.46 5.46
N ILE A 216 19.97 13.70 4.37
CA ILE A 216 20.31 12.30 4.19
C ILE A 216 21.24 12.15 2.98
N ASP A 217 22.11 11.14 3.01
CA ASP A 217 23.08 10.88 1.93
C ASP A 217 22.48 9.98 0.84
N GLY A 218 21.50 9.16 1.21
CA GLY A 218 20.90 8.20 0.30
C GLY A 218 19.57 7.66 0.80
N GLN A 219 18.98 6.83 -0.04
CA GLN A 219 17.75 6.11 0.21
C GLN A 219 17.78 4.77 -0.53
N GLU A 220 16.77 3.92 -0.33
CA GLU A 220 16.64 2.66 -1.03
C GLU A 220 15.20 2.48 -1.53
N ASN A 221 15.08 2.06 -2.79
CA ASN A 221 13.79 1.84 -3.46
C ASN A 221 13.96 0.95 -4.70
N PRO A 222 12.86 0.42 -5.25
CA PRO A 222 12.88 -0.22 -6.55
C PRO A 222 13.19 0.76 -7.69
N LEU A 223 13.67 0.22 -8.81
CA LEU A 223 14.06 1.00 -9.98
C LEU A 223 12.93 1.89 -10.50
N ALA A 224 11.70 1.38 -10.51
CA ALA A 224 10.53 2.13 -10.95
C ALA A 224 10.31 3.39 -10.09
N ILE A 225 10.40 3.28 -8.76
CA ILE A 225 10.28 4.43 -7.86
C ILE A 225 11.45 5.39 -8.05
N ILE A 226 12.69 4.89 -8.13
CA ILE A 226 13.88 5.74 -8.34
C ILE A 226 13.72 6.54 -9.63
N SER A 227 13.22 5.91 -10.69
CA SER A 227 13.07 6.53 -12.01
C SER A 227 11.88 7.49 -12.07
N THR A 228 10.68 7.04 -11.72
CA THR A 228 9.44 7.84 -11.88
C THR A 228 9.37 9.01 -10.92
N SER A 229 9.96 8.88 -9.71
CA SER A 229 10.11 9.99 -8.76
C SER A 229 11.39 10.80 -8.96
N ARG A 230 12.14 10.53 -10.03
CA ARG A 230 13.34 11.28 -10.45
C ARG A 230 14.41 11.38 -9.36
N LEU A 231 14.50 10.40 -8.48
CA LEU A 231 15.48 10.41 -7.38
C LEU A 231 16.92 10.43 -7.89
N TYR A 232 17.17 9.91 -9.09
CA TYR A 232 18.48 9.94 -9.75
C TYR A 232 19.00 11.36 -10.04
N GLU A 233 18.14 12.39 -10.02
CA GLU A 233 18.57 13.78 -10.20
C GLU A 233 19.35 14.31 -8.99
N VAL A 234 19.06 13.77 -7.80
CA VAL A 234 19.69 14.13 -6.53
C VAL A 234 20.54 12.98 -5.96
N GLN A 235 20.67 11.85 -6.70
CA GLN A 235 21.38 10.63 -6.29
C GLN A 235 22.30 10.15 -7.42
N LYS A 236 23.59 10.46 -7.30
CA LYS A 236 24.57 10.16 -8.34
C LYS A 236 24.86 8.66 -8.52
N TYR A 237 24.75 7.88 -7.45
CA TYR A 237 25.14 6.47 -7.41
C TYR A 237 23.93 5.59 -7.09
N VAL A 238 23.77 4.50 -7.87
CA VAL A 238 22.77 3.45 -7.65
C VAL A 238 23.50 2.11 -7.57
N ALA A 239 23.32 1.40 -6.48
CA ALA A 239 23.84 0.04 -6.33
C ALA A 239 22.67 -0.96 -6.40
N LEU A 240 22.73 -1.89 -7.34
CA LEU A 240 21.71 -2.92 -7.55
C LEU A 240 21.86 -4.02 -6.50
N THR A 241 21.60 -3.65 -5.25
CA THR A 241 21.74 -4.53 -4.08
C THR A 241 20.65 -5.57 -3.97
N LYS A 242 19.46 -5.31 -4.51
CA LYS A 242 18.29 -6.20 -4.44
C LYS A 242 18.08 -6.79 -3.02
N HIS A 243 18.35 -6.00 -2.01
CA HIS A 243 18.42 -6.40 -0.61
C HIS A 243 17.05 -6.73 0.02
N ASN A 244 15.97 -6.31 -0.60
CA ASN A 244 14.61 -6.64 -0.19
C ASN A 244 13.68 -6.64 -1.42
N TYR A 245 12.79 -7.62 -1.53
CA TYR A 245 11.64 -7.54 -2.42
C TYR A 245 10.48 -6.95 -1.64
N SER A 246 9.99 -5.81 -2.09
CA SER A 246 8.95 -5.03 -1.41
C SER A 246 7.60 -5.23 -2.08
N PRO A 247 6.69 -6.03 -1.51
CA PRO A 247 5.32 -6.07 -2.00
C PRO A 247 4.56 -4.80 -1.61
N MET A 248 3.50 -4.51 -2.40
CA MET A 248 2.44 -3.59 -2.02
C MET A 248 1.19 -4.40 -1.69
N VAL A 249 0.33 -3.88 -0.84
CA VAL A 249 -1.00 -4.45 -0.57
C VAL A 249 -2.07 -3.47 -1.04
N LEU A 250 -2.99 -3.94 -1.86
CA LEU A 250 -4.22 -3.21 -2.14
C LEU A 250 -5.20 -3.49 -1.01
N ILE A 251 -5.52 -2.46 -0.26
CA ILE A 251 -6.30 -2.51 0.98
C ILE A 251 -7.59 -1.71 0.79
N ILE A 252 -8.70 -2.24 1.27
CA ILE A 252 -9.95 -1.50 1.41
C ILE A 252 -10.34 -1.43 2.89
N SER A 253 -10.91 -0.31 3.32
CA SER A 253 -11.48 -0.16 4.66
C SER A 253 -12.51 -1.25 4.92
N LYS A 254 -12.41 -1.94 6.06
CA LYS A 254 -13.38 -2.98 6.44
C LYS A 254 -14.79 -2.41 6.51
N LYS A 255 -14.96 -1.17 6.93
CA LYS A 255 -16.27 -0.48 6.98
C LYS A 255 -16.90 -0.37 5.60
N VAL A 256 -16.12 -0.02 4.58
CA VAL A 256 -16.60 0.05 3.19
C VAL A 256 -16.87 -1.37 2.66
N TRP A 257 -15.96 -2.29 2.89
CA TRP A 257 -16.07 -3.68 2.44
C TRP A 257 -17.32 -4.38 2.97
N ASP A 258 -17.61 -4.23 4.27
CA ASP A 258 -18.76 -4.88 4.89
C ASP A 258 -20.10 -4.33 4.36
N ALA A 259 -20.12 -3.10 3.85
CA ALA A 259 -21.30 -2.49 3.22
C ALA A 259 -21.56 -2.99 1.79
N PHE A 260 -20.59 -3.65 1.15
CA PHE A 260 -20.77 -4.15 -0.20
C PHE A 260 -21.59 -5.43 -0.24
N PRO A 261 -22.49 -5.58 -1.21
CA PRO A 261 -23.10 -6.86 -1.53
C PRO A 261 -22.08 -7.81 -2.19
N ASP A 262 -22.37 -9.10 -2.18
CA ASP A 262 -21.42 -10.14 -2.59
C ASP A 262 -20.99 -10.04 -4.07
N ASP A 263 -21.85 -9.56 -4.94
CA ASP A 263 -21.53 -9.33 -6.36
C ASP A 263 -20.45 -8.26 -6.53
N ILE A 264 -20.50 -7.15 -5.77
CA ILE A 264 -19.48 -6.11 -5.77
C ILE A 264 -18.18 -6.66 -5.17
N LYS A 265 -18.23 -7.39 -4.05
CA LYS A 265 -17.04 -8.02 -3.44
C LYS A 265 -16.34 -8.95 -4.41
N ALA A 266 -17.09 -9.75 -5.18
CA ALA A 266 -16.53 -10.66 -6.17
C ALA A 266 -15.80 -9.89 -7.30
N ILE A 267 -16.40 -8.81 -7.80
CA ILE A 267 -15.80 -7.93 -8.81
C ILE A 267 -14.48 -7.32 -8.29
N PHE A 268 -14.48 -6.79 -7.06
CA PHE A 268 -13.25 -6.22 -6.47
C PHE A 268 -12.13 -7.25 -6.36
N LYS A 269 -12.40 -8.45 -5.86
CA LYS A 269 -11.40 -9.52 -5.74
C LYS A 269 -10.82 -9.91 -7.11
N GLU A 270 -11.69 -10.08 -8.11
CA GLU A 270 -11.27 -10.41 -9.47
C GLU A 270 -10.37 -9.31 -10.05
N GLN A 271 -10.81 -8.04 -9.97
CA GLN A 271 -10.09 -6.93 -10.56
C GLN A 271 -8.78 -6.63 -9.82
N ALA A 272 -8.76 -6.74 -8.49
CA ALA A 272 -7.56 -6.56 -7.70
C ALA A 272 -6.44 -7.53 -8.09
N MET A 273 -6.79 -8.81 -8.30
CA MET A 273 -5.82 -9.83 -8.72
C MET A 273 -5.40 -9.70 -10.18
N SER A 274 -6.34 -9.43 -11.10
CA SER A 274 -6.02 -9.32 -12.51
C SER A 274 -5.13 -8.14 -12.83
N ASN A 275 -5.41 -6.97 -12.25
CA ASN A 275 -4.60 -5.76 -12.46
C ASN A 275 -3.24 -5.84 -11.76
N ALA A 276 -3.12 -6.54 -10.61
CA ALA A 276 -1.83 -6.83 -10.01
C ALA A 276 -0.89 -7.60 -10.94
N LYS A 277 -1.42 -8.57 -11.69
CA LYS A 277 -0.62 -9.35 -12.67
C LYS A 277 -0.13 -8.47 -13.83
N VAL A 278 -0.99 -7.59 -14.34
CA VAL A 278 -0.62 -6.66 -15.41
C VAL A 278 0.44 -5.67 -14.93
N GLU A 279 0.25 -5.09 -13.76
CA GLU A 279 1.21 -4.14 -13.14
C GLU A 279 2.60 -4.76 -12.96
N ARG A 280 2.68 -5.99 -12.44
CA ARG A 280 3.94 -6.74 -12.29
C ARG A 280 4.64 -6.97 -13.64
N GLN A 281 3.87 -7.27 -14.69
CA GLN A 281 4.43 -7.42 -16.03
C GLN A 281 4.97 -6.10 -16.58
N MET A 282 4.25 -4.99 -16.40
CA MET A 282 4.72 -3.66 -16.78
C MET A 282 6.02 -3.29 -16.08
N LEU A 283 6.15 -3.56 -14.78
CA LEU A 283 7.38 -3.31 -14.02
C LEU A 283 8.54 -4.16 -14.53
N LYS A 284 8.30 -5.45 -14.78
CA LYS A 284 9.32 -6.37 -15.31
C LYS A 284 9.87 -5.88 -16.65
N GLU A 285 9.00 -5.44 -17.55
CA GLU A 285 9.36 -4.95 -18.90
C GLU A 285 10.08 -3.60 -18.83
N ALA A 286 9.81 -2.78 -17.82
CA ALA A 286 10.38 -1.45 -17.69
C ALA A 286 11.75 -1.40 -16.99
N ASP A 287 12.15 -2.44 -16.26
CA ASP A 287 13.37 -2.44 -15.42
C ASP A 287 14.64 -2.04 -16.22
N GLU A 288 14.84 -2.64 -17.40
CA GLU A 288 16.01 -2.32 -18.25
C GLU A 288 15.98 -0.88 -18.78
N LYS A 289 14.78 -0.40 -19.12
CA LYS A 289 14.59 0.98 -19.56
C LYS A 289 14.94 1.96 -18.44
N TYR A 290 14.50 1.71 -17.20
CA TYR A 290 14.84 2.57 -16.06
C TYR A 290 16.35 2.65 -15.84
N ILE A 291 17.07 1.52 -15.95
CA ILE A 291 18.53 1.49 -15.86
C ILE A 291 19.17 2.30 -16.99
N ALA A 292 18.68 2.13 -18.22
CA ALA A 292 19.22 2.84 -19.38
C ALA A 292 19.00 4.37 -19.27
N ASP A 293 17.82 4.79 -18.84
CA ASP A 293 17.48 6.21 -18.68
C ASP A 293 18.33 6.87 -17.58
N MET A 294 18.53 6.20 -16.44
CA MET A 294 19.41 6.68 -15.37
C MET A 294 20.88 6.78 -15.83
N LYS A 295 21.39 5.78 -16.56
CA LYS A 295 22.75 5.84 -17.15
C LYS A 295 22.90 6.99 -18.12
N LYS A 296 21.91 7.23 -18.98
CA LYS A 296 21.90 8.36 -19.93
C LYS A 296 21.91 9.70 -19.21
N PHE A 297 21.29 9.80 -18.04
CA PHE A 297 21.33 10.99 -17.20
C PHE A 297 22.72 11.20 -16.56
N GLY A 298 23.56 10.18 -16.49
CA GLY A 298 24.89 10.23 -15.86
C GLY A 298 24.99 9.56 -14.51
N THR A 299 23.97 8.79 -14.13
CA THR A 299 23.98 7.99 -12.90
C THR A 299 24.99 6.84 -13.02
N VAL A 300 25.84 6.67 -12.01
CA VAL A 300 26.78 5.55 -11.90
C VAL A 300 26.06 4.38 -11.25
N ILE A 301 25.96 3.27 -11.99
CA ILE A 301 25.26 2.07 -11.51
C ILE A 301 26.28 0.97 -11.25
N THR A 302 26.26 0.40 -10.04
CA THR A 302 27.05 -0.77 -9.64
C THR A 302 26.18 -2.00 -9.40
N THR A 303 26.77 -3.18 -9.56
CA THR A 303 26.11 -4.46 -9.27
C THR A 303 27.01 -5.24 -8.30
N PRO A 304 26.93 -4.95 -6.99
CA PRO A 304 27.80 -5.58 -6.01
C PRO A 304 27.48 -7.06 -5.83
N ASP A 305 28.50 -7.86 -5.43
CA ASP A 305 28.23 -9.18 -4.86
C ASP A 305 27.44 -9.01 -3.55
N THR A 306 26.26 -9.61 -3.50
CA THR A 306 25.38 -9.50 -2.34
C THR A 306 25.69 -10.48 -1.21
N THR A 307 26.60 -11.44 -1.42
CA THR A 307 26.97 -12.45 -0.42
C THR A 307 27.46 -11.83 0.89
N PRO A 308 28.40 -10.86 0.88
CA PRO A 308 28.85 -10.22 2.13
C PRO A 308 27.74 -9.41 2.83
N PHE A 309 26.80 -8.83 2.06
CA PHE A 309 25.67 -8.10 2.64
C PHE A 309 24.72 -9.07 3.36
N ARG A 310 24.44 -10.24 2.78
CA ARG A 310 23.60 -11.28 3.39
C ARG A 310 24.17 -11.75 4.72
N GLU A 311 25.48 -11.96 4.79
CA GLU A 311 26.15 -12.36 6.01
C GLU A 311 25.99 -11.32 7.13
N MET A 312 26.16 -10.03 6.82
CA MET A 312 26.07 -8.96 7.80
C MET A 312 24.66 -8.75 8.36
N VAL A 313 23.62 -9.11 7.64
CA VAL A 313 22.23 -8.95 8.10
C VAL A 313 21.64 -10.19 8.80
N LYS A 314 22.40 -11.28 8.94
CA LYS A 314 21.95 -12.47 9.69
C LYS A 314 21.41 -12.16 11.10
N PRO A 315 22.02 -11.27 11.90
CA PRO A 315 21.47 -10.90 13.21
C PRO A 315 20.05 -10.34 13.18
N VAL A 316 19.61 -9.82 12.04
CA VAL A 316 18.22 -9.36 11.86
C VAL A 316 17.25 -10.54 11.86
N TYR A 317 17.61 -11.63 11.21
CA TYR A 317 16.84 -12.88 11.26
C TYR A 317 16.79 -13.43 12.70
N ASP A 318 17.92 -13.50 13.39
CA ASP A 318 17.98 -13.99 14.78
C ASP A 318 17.06 -13.18 15.70
N LYS A 319 16.95 -11.87 15.47
CA LYS A 319 16.12 -10.98 16.26
C LYS A 319 14.63 -11.11 15.98
N TYR A 320 14.23 -11.29 14.72
CA TYR A 320 12.84 -11.14 14.31
C TYR A 320 12.14 -12.44 13.95
N SER A 321 12.85 -13.53 13.61
CA SER A 321 12.26 -14.77 13.10
C SER A 321 11.30 -15.42 14.09
N LYS A 322 11.59 -15.36 15.39
CA LYS A 322 10.74 -15.95 16.42
C LYS A 322 9.37 -15.25 16.51
N ASP A 323 9.36 -13.92 16.43
CA ASP A 323 8.14 -13.13 16.53
C ASP A 323 7.30 -13.17 15.25
N ILE A 324 7.97 -13.28 14.09
CA ILE A 324 7.33 -13.40 12.77
C ILE A 324 6.78 -14.81 12.57
N GLY A 325 7.53 -15.84 13.01
CA GLY A 325 7.23 -17.26 12.84
C GLY A 325 8.25 -17.96 11.97
N GLU A 326 9.08 -18.80 12.58
CA GLU A 326 10.16 -19.54 11.90
C GLU A 326 9.62 -20.48 10.81
N ASP A 327 8.47 -21.11 11.07
CA ASP A 327 7.85 -22.06 10.13
C ASP A 327 7.42 -21.39 8.82
N ILE A 328 6.81 -20.22 8.88
CA ILE A 328 6.37 -19.51 7.68
C ILE A 328 7.57 -18.94 6.90
N ILE A 329 8.62 -18.48 7.60
CA ILE A 329 9.88 -18.06 6.97
C ILE A 329 10.48 -19.24 6.21
N LYS A 330 10.56 -20.42 6.85
CA LYS A 330 11.07 -21.63 6.22
C LYS A 330 10.24 -22.02 4.98
N GLN A 331 8.91 -21.98 5.07
CA GLN A 331 8.03 -22.27 3.92
C GLN A 331 8.31 -21.34 2.74
N ILE A 332 8.55 -20.03 3.01
CA ILE A 332 8.90 -19.06 1.96
C ILE A 332 10.25 -19.42 1.33
N LEU A 333 11.27 -19.68 2.14
CA LEU A 333 12.60 -20.02 1.66
C LEU A 333 12.62 -21.33 0.84
N ASP A 334 11.79 -22.31 1.19
CA ASP A 334 11.67 -23.61 0.51
C ASP A 334 10.79 -23.52 -0.76
N THR A 335 10.08 -22.42 -1.01
CA THR A 335 9.26 -22.22 -2.22
C THR A 335 10.17 -22.12 -3.45
N LYS A 336 9.97 -23.04 -4.42
CA LYS A 336 10.77 -23.11 -5.66
C LYS A 336 10.15 -22.33 -6.80
#